data_e22e6819e76cca1d8d8a574daf763be4
#
_entry.id   e22e6819e76cca1d8d8a574daf763be4
#
_cell.length_a   1.000
_cell.length_b   1.000
_cell.length_c   1.000
_cell.angle_alpha   90.00
_cell.angle_beta   90.00
_cell.angle_gamma   90.00
#
_symmetry.space_group_name_H-M   'P 1'
#
loop_
_entity.id
_entity.type
_entity.pdbx_description
1 polymer ?
#
loop_
_entity_poly.entity_id
_entity_poly.type
_entity_poly.pdbx_seq_one_letter_code
_entity_poly.pdbx_strand_id
1 'polypeptide(L)'
;PSMKGETFPLIVARDIRMHFGGSDVLKGVSLEIDKGDVIAVIGPSGSGKSTFLRCLNHLETIDAGELVIEGETLASTDAEGVCRYAPEAEARRICRKMGMVFQQFNLFPHLTVLQNLIEAPMTVKGMARDAVIPKAEALLDKVGLLAKRDAYPSRLSGGQQQRVAIARALAMEPDIMLFDEPTSALDPELTGEVLRTIRQLADEHMTMLVVTHEMNFARDVSTSVVFMDNGEIIEARPAGELFSSPAHPRTRAFLEHML
;
A
#
# COMPACT_ATOMS: atom_id res chain seq x y z
N PRO A 1 -12.15 -14.44 -33.38
CA PRO A 1 -11.40 -14.79 -32.18
C PRO A 1 -10.74 -13.53 -31.70
N SER A 2 -11.38 -12.88 -30.72
CA SER A 2 -10.82 -11.71 -30.06
C SER A 2 -9.64 -12.16 -29.22
N MET A 3 -8.47 -11.63 -29.54
CA MET A 3 -7.30 -11.70 -28.66
C MET A 3 -7.70 -11.01 -27.35
N LYS A 4 -7.86 -11.78 -26.28
CA LYS A 4 -7.80 -11.23 -24.93
C LYS A 4 -6.39 -10.66 -24.79
N GLY A 5 -6.28 -9.35 -24.65
CA GLY A 5 -5.01 -8.73 -24.37
C GLY A 5 -4.46 -9.37 -23.07
N GLU A 6 -3.25 -9.86 -23.11
CA GLU A 6 -2.53 -10.33 -21.94
C GLU A 6 -2.36 -9.09 -21.03
N THR A 7 -3.22 -8.98 -20.03
CA THR A 7 -3.04 -7.99 -18.97
C THR A 7 -1.98 -8.55 -18.03
N PHE A 8 -0.78 -8.01 -18.12
CA PHE A 8 0.28 -8.36 -17.17
C PHE A 8 -0.06 -7.77 -15.78
N PRO A 9 0.19 -8.53 -14.69
CA PRO A 9 0.04 -8.02 -13.34
C PRO A 9 0.86 -6.73 -13.13
N LEU A 10 0.31 -5.78 -12.37
CA LEU A 10 1.03 -4.56 -12.02
C LEU A 10 2.18 -4.82 -11.04
N ILE A 11 1.99 -5.78 -10.12
CA ILE A 11 3.05 -6.24 -9.22
C ILE A 11 3.16 -7.76 -9.34
N VAL A 12 4.39 -8.22 -9.48
CA VAL A 12 4.75 -9.64 -9.37
C VAL A 12 5.83 -9.76 -8.31
N ALA A 13 5.50 -10.41 -7.20
CA ALA A 13 6.43 -10.82 -6.17
C ALA A 13 6.54 -12.34 -6.20
N ARG A 14 7.75 -12.88 -6.32
CA ARG A 14 7.99 -14.33 -6.37
C ARG A 14 9.05 -14.72 -5.38
N ASP A 15 8.71 -15.66 -4.50
CA ASP A 15 9.59 -16.26 -3.48
C ASP A 15 10.39 -15.23 -2.68
N ILE A 16 9.73 -14.19 -2.22
CA ILE A 16 10.37 -13.10 -1.48
C ILE A 16 10.82 -13.58 -0.12
N ARG A 17 12.12 -13.48 0.11
CA ARG A 17 12.79 -13.86 1.36
C ARG A 17 13.51 -12.66 1.94
N MET A 18 13.39 -12.51 3.25
CA MET A 18 14.08 -11.48 3.99
C MET A 18 14.45 -11.98 5.38
N HIS A 19 15.69 -11.74 5.75
CA HIS A 19 16.26 -12.07 7.04
C HIS A 19 16.63 -10.79 7.79
N PHE A 20 16.27 -10.70 9.03
CA PHE A 20 16.58 -9.53 9.85
C PHE A 20 16.85 -9.94 11.29
N GLY A 21 17.98 -9.46 11.86
CA GLY A 21 18.30 -9.65 13.27
C GLY A 21 18.42 -11.12 13.70
N GLY A 22 18.85 -12.02 12.80
CA GLY A 22 18.98 -13.45 13.09
C GLY A 22 17.69 -14.27 12.91
N SER A 23 16.64 -13.68 12.36
CA SER A 23 15.35 -14.33 12.12
C SER A 23 14.89 -14.17 10.69
N ASP A 24 14.26 -15.20 10.12
CA ASP A 24 13.58 -15.15 8.84
C ASP A 24 12.24 -14.40 9.01
N VAL A 25 12.16 -13.21 8.44
CA VAL A 25 10.95 -12.37 8.49
C VAL A 25 10.00 -12.71 7.37
N LEU A 26 10.53 -12.92 6.15
CA LEU A 26 9.77 -13.41 4.98
C LEU A 26 10.40 -14.70 4.50
N LYS A 27 9.56 -15.72 4.29
CA LYS A 27 10.00 -17.11 4.07
C LYS A 27 9.55 -17.66 2.72
N GLY A 28 9.53 -16.81 1.68
CA GLY A 28 9.11 -17.22 0.34
C GLY A 28 7.70 -16.73 0.02
N VAL A 29 7.46 -15.43 0.20
CA VAL A 29 6.18 -14.80 -0.09
C VAL A 29 6.04 -14.58 -1.58
N SER A 30 4.94 -15.09 -2.18
CA SER A 30 4.60 -14.88 -3.59
C SER A 30 3.21 -14.29 -3.71
N LEU A 31 3.07 -13.21 -4.49
CA LEU A 31 1.81 -12.53 -4.73
C LEU A 31 1.85 -11.82 -6.08
N GLU A 32 0.76 -11.91 -6.82
CA GLU A 32 0.54 -11.13 -8.04
C GLU A 32 -0.65 -10.18 -7.81
N ILE A 33 -0.55 -8.96 -8.32
CA ILE A 33 -1.59 -7.92 -8.18
C ILE A 33 -1.92 -7.40 -9.57
N ASP A 34 -3.16 -7.60 -9.99
CA ASP A 34 -3.67 -7.11 -11.26
C ASP A 34 -4.19 -5.67 -11.14
N LYS A 35 -4.30 -5.01 -12.27
CA LYS A 35 -4.87 -3.65 -12.32
C LYS A 35 -6.32 -3.64 -11.84
N GLY A 36 -6.61 -2.77 -10.89
CA GLY A 36 -7.92 -2.63 -10.27
C GLY A 36 -8.15 -3.55 -9.07
N ASP A 37 -7.19 -4.40 -8.73
CA ASP A 37 -7.27 -5.21 -7.52
C ASP A 37 -7.19 -4.37 -6.26
N VAL A 38 -8.01 -4.73 -5.28
CA VAL A 38 -7.93 -4.26 -3.91
C VAL A 38 -7.63 -5.47 -3.03
N ILE A 39 -6.38 -5.61 -2.63
CA ILE A 39 -5.94 -6.76 -1.83
C ILE A 39 -5.75 -6.32 -0.38
N ALA A 40 -6.49 -6.94 0.55
CA ALA A 40 -6.23 -6.79 1.96
C ALA A 40 -5.26 -7.88 2.45
N VAL A 41 -4.25 -7.47 3.19
CA VAL A 41 -3.32 -8.37 3.88
C VAL A 41 -3.65 -8.36 5.36
N ILE A 42 -4.06 -9.50 5.88
CA ILE A 42 -4.44 -9.70 7.28
C ILE A 42 -3.55 -10.75 7.94
N GLY A 43 -3.53 -10.79 9.25
CA GLY A 43 -2.76 -11.77 10.01
C GLY A 43 -2.26 -11.22 11.35
N PRO A 44 -1.69 -12.08 12.22
CA PRO A 44 -1.18 -11.68 13.52
C PRO A 44 -0.09 -10.61 13.43
N SER A 45 0.10 -9.85 14.50
CA SER A 45 1.26 -8.95 14.64
C SER A 45 2.56 -9.73 14.51
N GLY A 46 3.54 -9.17 13.81
CA GLY A 46 4.83 -9.83 13.58
C GLY A 46 4.81 -10.92 12.50
N SER A 47 3.74 -11.08 11.73
CA SER A 47 3.67 -12.06 10.64
C SER A 47 4.37 -11.64 9.34
N GLY A 48 4.96 -10.43 9.30
CA GLY A 48 5.71 -9.95 8.14
C GLY A 48 4.94 -9.07 7.15
N LYS A 49 3.67 -8.75 7.42
CA LYS A 49 2.79 -7.96 6.52
C LYS A 49 3.38 -6.61 6.12
N SER A 50 3.72 -5.78 7.11
CA SER A 50 4.31 -4.45 6.88
C SER A 50 5.69 -4.55 6.24
N THR A 51 6.48 -5.55 6.61
CA THR A 51 7.79 -5.80 6.01
C THR A 51 7.65 -6.14 4.53
N PHE A 52 6.72 -7.04 4.17
CA PHE A 52 6.44 -7.37 2.79
C PHE A 52 6.04 -6.14 1.97
N LEU A 53 5.11 -5.33 2.51
CA LEU A 53 4.68 -4.08 1.86
C LEU A 53 5.86 -3.13 1.60
N ARG A 54 6.76 -2.97 2.58
CA ARG A 54 7.95 -2.12 2.48
C ARG A 54 8.99 -2.67 1.50
N CYS A 55 9.08 -3.98 1.34
CA CYS A 55 9.92 -4.58 0.32
C CYS A 55 9.45 -4.25 -1.10
N LEU A 56 8.12 -4.20 -1.34
CA LEU A 56 7.57 -3.85 -2.65
C LEU A 56 7.99 -2.44 -3.09
N ASN A 57 8.06 -1.49 -2.16
CA ASN A 57 8.42 -0.09 -2.44
C ASN A 57 9.90 0.24 -2.14
N HIS A 58 10.74 -0.78 -2.00
CA HIS A 58 12.18 -0.65 -1.74
C HIS A 58 12.52 0.22 -0.50
N LEU A 59 11.64 0.23 0.48
CA LEU A 59 11.93 0.78 1.81
C LEU A 59 12.69 -0.22 2.67
N GLU A 60 12.54 -1.51 2.37
CA GLU A 60 13.33 -2.62 2.88
C GLU A 60 13.87 -3.43 1.69
N THR A 61 15.03 -4.06 1.88
CA THR A 61 15.68 -4.88 0.85
C THR A 61 15.38 -6.35 1.06
N ILE A 62 15.12 -7.09 -0.02
CA ILE A 62 14.96 -8.53 0.01
C ILE A 62 16.32 -9.21 -0.12
N ASP A 63 16.45 -10.39 0.51
CA ASP A 63 17.66 -11.23 0.40
C ASP A 63 17.59 -12.19 -0.79
N ALA A 64 16.37 -12.60 -1.17
CA ALA A 64 16.14 -13.43 -2.35
C ALA A 64 14.72 -13.25 -2.87
N GLY A 65 14.51 -13.61 -4.14
CA GLY A 65 13.24 -13.55 -4.84
C GLY A 65 13.28 -12.67 -6.07
N GLU A 66 12.09 -12.38 -6.60
CA GLU A 66 11.90 -11.51 -7.76
C GLU A 66 10.80 -10.50 -7.49
N LEU A 67 11.05 -9.24 -7.76
CA LEU A 67 10.08 -8.14 -7.73
C LEU A 67 10.01 -7.48 -9.10
N VAL A 68 8.83 -7.53 -9.73
CA VAL A 68 8.55 -6.87 -11.01
C VAL A 68 7.37 -5.93 -10.82
N ILE A 69 7.54 -4.68 -11.20
CA ILE A 69 6.53 -3.63 -11.11
C ILE A 69 6.22 -3.13 -12.52
N GLU A 70 4.99 -3.33 -12.98
CA GLU A 70 4.55 -2.98 -14.34
C GLU A 70 5.50 -3.49 -15.44
N GLY A 71 5.91 -4.75 -15.32
CA GLY A 71 6.82 -5.38 -16.28
C GLY A 71 8.29 -4.98 -16.15
N GLU A 72 8.65 -4.13 -15.18
CA GLU A 72 10.02 -3.71 -14.94
C GLU A 72 10.58 -4.39 -13.69
N THR A 73 11.72 -5.07 -13.83
CA THR A 73 12.35 -5.79 -12.72
C THR A 73 13.00 -4.81 -11.75
N LEU A 74 12.48 -4.73 -10.53
CA LEU A 74 13.07 -3.96 -9.44
C LEU A 74 14.20 -4.72 -8.77
N ALA A 75 14.01 -6.02 -8.52
CA ALA A 75 15.00 -6.90 -7.91
C ALA A 75 14.83 -8.33 -8.42
N SER A 76 15.92 -9.05 -8.55
CA SER A 76 15.90 -10.49 -8.87
C SER A 76 17.11 -11.21 -8.32
N THR A 77 16.93 -12.47 -7.97
CA THR A 77 18.04 -13.36 -7.57
C THR A 77 18.64 -14.00 -8.80
N ASP A 78 19.96 -13.88 -8.95
CA ASP A 78 20.72 -14.49 -10.05
C ASP A 78 20.96 -15.99 -9.85
N ALA A 79 21.61 -16.62 -10.84
CA ALA A 79 21.90 -18.06 -10.82
C ALA A 79 22.85 -18.46 -9.69
N GLU A 80 23.64 -17.53 -9.17
CA GLU A 80 24.56 -17.68 -8.06
C GLU A 80 23.86 -17.50 -6.70
N GLY A 81 22.56 -17.18 -6.69
CA GLY A 81 21.76 -16.96 -5.47
C GLY A 81 21.92 -15.57 -4.86
N VAL A 82 22.47 -14.61 -5.61
CA VAL A 82 22.65 -13.23 -5.15
C VAL A 82 21.50 -12.37 -5.62
N CYS A 83 20.81 -11.69 -4.70
CA CYS A 83 19.77 -10.74 -5.03
C CYS A 83 20.37 -9.42 -5.53
N ARG A 84 19.95 -8.99 -6.70
CA ARG A 84 20.39 -7.75 -7.33
C ARG A 84 19.21 -6.84 -7.61
N TYR A 85 19.37 -5.60 -7.19
CA TYR A 85 18.42 -4.53 -7.52
C TYR A 85 18.81 -3.83 -8.83
N ALA A 86 17.81 -3.25 -9.49
CA ALA A 86 18.02 -2.32 -10.58
C ALA A 86 18.96 -1.17 -10.14
N PRO A 87 19.67 -0.53 -11.06
CA PRO A 87 20.45 0.66 -10.74
C PRO A 87 19.62 1.71 -10.00
N GLU A 88 20.23 2.44 -9.07
CA GLU A 88 19.53 3.32 -8.13
C GLU A 88 18.54 4.30 -8.82
N ALA A 89 18.93 4.92 -9.93
CA ALA A 89 18.07 5.83 -10.68
C ALA A 89 16.86 5.12 -11.28
N GLU A 90 17.03 3.90 -11.75
CA GLU A 90 15.96 3.06 -12.30
C GLU A 90 15.04 2.54 -11.19
N ALA A 91 15.59 2.03 -10.10
CA ALA A 91 14.84 1.60 -8.94
C ALA A 91 13.95 2.75 -8.38
N ARG A 92 14.50 3.96 -8.28
CA ARG A 92 13.72 5.14 -7.89
C ARG A 92 12.59 5.44 -8.86
N ARG A 93 12.82 5.32 -10.16
CA ARG A 93 11.80 5.53 -11.19
C ARG A 93 10.69 4.49 -11.10
N ILE A 94 11.05 3.22 -10.92
CA ILE A 94 10.08 2.12 -10.73
C ILE A 94 9.24 2.36 -9.48
N CYS A 95 9.87 2.66 -8.34
CA CYS A 95 9.16 2.88 -7.07
C CYS A 95 8.21 4.10 -7.08
N ARG A 96 8.44 5.11 -7.94
CA ARG A 96 7.53 6.26 -8.10
C ARG A 96 6.14 5.87 -8.62
N LYS A 97 5.98 4.70 -9.20
CA LYS A 97 4.68 4.16 -9.64
C LYS A 97 3.78 3.76 -8.48
N MET A 98 4.34 3.67 -7.27
CA MET A 98 3.65 3.29 -6.06
C MET A 98 3.59 4.44 -5.08
N GLY A 99 2.39 4.77 -4.61
CA GLY A 99 2.16 5.64 -3.46
C GLY A 99 2.17 4.82 -2.16
N MET A 100 2.72 5.37 -1.08
CA MET A 100 2.76 4.71 0.23
C MET A 100 2.13 5.59 1.30
N VAL A 101 1.24 4.99 2.08
CA VAL A 101 0.60 5.60 3.25
C VAL A 101 0.96 4.77 4.47
N PHE A 102 1.55 5.41 5.48
CA PHE A 102 2.07 4.77 6.68
C PHE A 102 1.07 4.81 7.84
N GLN A 103 1.29 3.97 8.82
CA GLN A 103 0.56 3.98 10.09
C GLN A 103 0.68 5.34 10.79
N GLN A 104 1.88 5.92 10.82
CA GLN A 104 2.12 7.29 11.23
C GLN A 104 1.98 8.19 10.00
N PHE A 105 1.33 9.33 10.15
CA PHE A 105 0.95 10.21 9.03
C PHE A 105 2.15 10.77 8.27
N ASN A 106 3.29 10.94 8.95
CA ASN A 106 4.57 11.40 8.40
C ASN A 106 4.45 12.70 7.57
N LEU A 107 3.54 13.59 7.97
CA LEU A 107 3.42 14.90 7.35
C LEU A 107 4.61 15.78 7.79
N PHE A 108 5.03 16.66 6.90
CA PHE A 108 6.01 17.68 7.22
C PHE A 108 5.38 18.72 8.14
N PRO A 109 5.77 18.80 9.43
CA PRO A 109 5.08 19.64 10.41
C PRO A 109 5.27 21.14 10.18
N HIS A 110 6.31 21.53 9.47
CA HIS A 110 6.66 22.92 9.13
C HIS A 110 6.04 23.39 7.81
N LEU A 111 5.34 22.50 7.08
CA LEU A 111 4.63 22.81 5.85
C LEU A 111 3.12 22.81 6.10
N THR A 112 2.40 23.67 5.39
CA THR A 112 0.94 23.64 5.37
C THR A 112 0.42 22.35 4.70
N VAL A 113 -0.87 22.09 4.81
CA VAL A 113 -1.52 20.95 4.13
C VAL A 113 -1.27 21.01 2.63
N LEU A 114 -1.50 22.15 1.98
CA LEU A 114 -1.23 22.31 0.55
C LEU A 114 0.24 22.09 0.23
N GLN A 115 1.15 22.67 1.00
CA GLN A 115 2.59 22.51 0.79
C GLN A 115 3.02 21.06 0.92
N ASN A 116 2.44 20.28 1.84
CA ASN A 116 2.70 18.84 1.95
C ASN A 116 2.34 18.08 0.65
N LEU A 117 1.30 18.49 -0.07
CA LEU A 117 0.90 17.85 -1.31
C LEU A 117 1.75 18.25 -2.51
N ILE A 118 2.14 19.51 -2.60
CA ILE A 118 2.83 20.04 -3.80
C ILE A 118 4.33 19.82 -3.78
N GLU A 119 4.93 19.58 -2.62
CA GLU A 119 6.40 19.48 -2.46
C GLU A 119 7.01 18.41 -3.37
N ALA A 120 6.53 17.17 -3.29
CA ALA A 120 7.08 16.07 -4.07
C ALA A 120 6.83 16.21 -5.60
N PRO A 121 5.64 16.56 -6.08
CA PRO A 121 5.42 16.84 -7.51
C PRO A 121 6.35 17.91 -8.06
N MET A 122 6.63 18.96 -7.29
CA MET A 122 7.54 20.03 -7.73
C MET A 122 9.00 19.58 -7.72
N THR A 123 9.47 18.97 -6.65
CA THR A 123 10.88 18.61 -6.46
C THR A 123 11.28 17.36 -7.22
N VAL A 124 10.39 16.37 -7.34
CA VAL A 124 10.69 15.06 -7.96
C VAL A 124 10.30 15.02 -9.43
N LYS A 125 9.12 15.57 -9.80
CA LYS A 125 8.63 15.59 -11.18
C LYS A 125 8.95 16.90 -11.91
N GLY A 126 9.47 17.91 -11.21
CA GLY A 126 9.76 19.22 -11.80
C GLY A 126 8.52 19.98 -12.25
N MET A 127 7.35 19.71 -11.66
CA MET A 127 6.12 20.38 -12.04
C MET A 127 6.13 21.84 -11.59
N ALA A 128 5.64 22.72 -12.46
CA ALA A 128 5.47 24.13 -12.11
C ALA A 128 4.41 24.28 -11.01
N ARG A 129 4.64 25.22 -10.08
CA ARG A 129 3.74 25.50 -8.95
C ARG A 129 2.30 25.76 -9.40
N ASP A 130 2.12 26.55 -10.44
CA ASP A 130 0.79 26.92 -10.96
C ASP A 130 0.06 25.72 -11.60
N ALA A 131 0.78 24.71 -12.04
CA ALA A 131 0.20 23.48 -12.58
C ALA A 131 -0.17 22.47 -11.49
N VAL A 132 0.59 22.43 -10.38
CA VAL A 132 0.37 21.44 -9.32
C VAL A 132 -0.67 21.88 -8.30
N ILE A 133 -0.81 23.18 -8.01
CA ILE A 133 -1.78 23.69 -7.02
C ILE A 133 -3.22 23.28 -7.33
N PRO A 134 -3.77 23.46 -8.55
CA PRO A 134 -5.13 23.04 -8.85
C PRO A 134 -5.36 21.53 -8.65
N LYS A 135 -4.37 20.70 -8.99
CA LYS A 135 -4.43 19.25 -8.77
C LYS A 135 -4.45 18.91 -7.28
N ALA A 136 -3.60 19.56 -6.50
CA ALA A 136 -3.55 19.37 -5.05
C ALA A 136 -4.84 19.81 -4.37
N GLU A 137 -5.42 20.92 -4.79
CA GLU A 137 -6.72 21.40 -4.29
C GLU A 137 -7.86 20.44 -4.61
N ALA A 138 -7.89 19.88 -5.82
CA ALA A 138 -8.86 18.85 -6.19
C ALA A 138 -8.71 17.59 -5.34
N LEU A 139 -7.48 17.17 -5.00
CA LEU A 139 -7.23 16.05 -4.10
C LEU A 139 -7.66 16.36 -2.66
N LEU A 140 -7.44 17.59 -2.18
CA LEU A 140 -7.91 18.01 -0.87
C LEU A 140 -9.44 18.07 -0.79
N ASP A 141 -10.10 18.52 -1.85
CA ASP A 141 -11.56 18.47 -1.96
C ASP A 141 -12.07 17.02 -1.92
N LYS A 142 -11.43 16.13 -2.67
CA LYS A 142 -11.74 14.70 -2.69
C LYS A 142 -11.69 14.04 -1.32
N VAL A 143 -10.73 14.41 -0.47
CA VAL A 143 -10.62 13.89 0.91
C VAL A 143 -11.35 14.78 1.94
N GLY A 144 -12.11 15.79 1.50
CA GLY A 144 -12.94 16.67 2.34
C GLY A 144 -12.14 17.67 3.17
N LEU A 145 -10.95 18.08 2.72
CA LEU A 145 -10.04 18.94 3.49
C LEU A 145 -9.59 20.21 2.74
N LEU A 146 -10.27 20.59 1.67
CA LEU A 146 -9.92 21.81 0.92
C LEU A 146 -9.93 23.05 1.82
N ALA A 147 -10.90 23.18 2.73
CA ALA A 147 -10.97 24.28 3.69
C ALA A 147 -9.78 24.35 4.67
N LYS A 148 -9.01 23.28 4.77
CA LYS A 148 -7.82 23.17 5.63
C LYS A 148 -6.50 23.33 4.87
N ARG A 149 -6.54 23.75 3.60
CA ARG A 149 -5.35 23.82 2.73
C ARG A 149 -4.18 24.62 3.32
N ASP A 150 -4.50 25.70 4.03
CA ASP A 150 -3.52 26.62 4.60
C ASP A 150 -3.20 26.33 6.09
N ALA A 151 -3.82 25.30 6.67
CA ALA A 151 -3.55 24.85 8.02
C ALA A 151 -2.24 24.04 8.09
N TYR A 152 -1.62 24.02 9.26
CA TYR A 152 -0.49 23.16 9.58
C TYR A 152 -0.98 21.82 10.16
N PRO A 153 -0.22 20.73 10.03
CA PRO A 153 -0.59 19.41 10.55
C PRO A 153 -0.99 19.42 12.03
N SER A 154 -0.37 20.24 12.86
CA SER A 154 -0.68 20.38 14.29
C SER A 154 -2.11 20.88 14.58
N ARG A 155 -2.81 21.43 13.58
CA ARG A 155 -4.19 21.92 13.69
C ARG A 155 -5.22 20.90 13.18
N LEU A 156 -4.77 19.71 12.83
CA LEU A 156 -5.61 18.64 12.28
C LEU A 156 -5.78 17.49 13.29
N SER A 157 -6.94 16.85 13.27
CA SER A 157 -7.12 15.56 13.95
C SER A 157 -6.27 14.47 13.29
N GLY A 158 -6.06 13.34 13.97
CA GLY A 158 -5.33 12.20 13.40
C GLY A 158 -5.96 11.71 12.09
N GLY A 159 -7.28 11.58 12.04
CA GLY A 159 -8.00 11.18 10.82
C GLY A 159 -7.84 12.19 9.68
N GLN A 160 -7.85 13.49 9.98
CA GLN A 160 -7.58 14.54 9.00
C GLN A 160 -6.13 14.45 8.50
N GLN A 161 -5.15 14.28 9.39
CA GLN A 161 -3.74 14.10 9.01
C GLN A 161 -3.55 12.89 8.09
N GLN A 162 -4.21 11.77 8.40
CA GLN A 162 -4.12 10.57 7.55
C GLN A 162 -4.76 10.80 6.17
N ARG A 163 -5.88 11.49 6.09
CA ARG A 163 -6.48 11.85 4.79
C ARG A 163 -5.59 12.81 3.99
N VAL A 164 -4.88 13.72 4.64
CA VAL A 164 -3.83 14.52 3.98
C VAL A 164 -2.69 13.65 3.47
N ALA A 165 -2.24 12.66 4.24
CA ALA A 165 -1.20 11.73 3.83
C ALA A 165 -1.63 10.90 2.59
N ILE A 166 -2.89 10.48 2.53
CA ILE A 166 -3.48 9.82 1.35
C ILE A 166 -3.45 10.77 0.14
N ALA A 167 -3.95 12.00 0.31
CA ALA A 167 -3.96 13.00 -0.76
C ALA A 167 -2.55 13.34 -1.25
N ARG A 168 -1.57 13.43 -0.34
CA ARG A 168 -0.16 13.63 -0.69
C ARG A 168 0.41 12.50 -1.54
N ALA A 169 0.12 11.25 -1.19
CA ALA A 169 0.54 10.11 -2.00
C ALA A 169 -0.10 10.14 -3.40
N LEU A 170 -1.39 10.47 -3.49
CA LEU A 170 -2.12 10.60 -4.75
C LEU A 170 -1.62 11.76 -5.62
N ALA A 171 -1.04 12.82 -5.03
CA ALA A 171 -0.49 13.96 -5.77
C ALA A 171 0.68 13.56 -6.69
N MET A 172 1.34 12.44 -6.43
CA MET A 172 2.36 11.85 -7.30
C MET A 172 1.77 11.05 -8.47
N GLU A 173 0.45 10.95 -8.56
CA GLU A 173 -0.27 10.19 -9.61
C GLU A 173 0.24 8.74 -9.72
N PRO A 174 0.22 7.96 -8.62
CA PRO A 174 0.70 6.58 -8.64
C PRO A 174 -0.31 5.66 -9.32
N ASP A 175 0.19 4.56 -9.91
CA ASP A 175 -0.66 3.50 -10.47
C ASP A 175 -1.14 2.51 -9.39
N ILE A 176 -0.42 2.46 -8.27
CA ILE A 176 -0.66 1.54 -7.15
C ILE A 176 -0.54 2.30 -5.83
N MET A 177 -1.48 2.05 -4.91
CA MET A 177 -1.44 2.58 -3.55
C MET A 177 -1.18 1.48 -2.53
N LEU A 178 -0.17 1.67 -1.70
CA LEU A 178 0.21 0.78 -0.61
C LEU A 178 -0.17 1.43 0.73
N PHE A 179 -0.94 0.72 1.56
CA PHE A 179 -1.38 1.20 2.86
C PHE A 179 -0.85 0.28 3.96
N ASP A 180 0.00 0.82 4.84
CA ASP A 180 0.58 0.11 5.99
C ASP A 180 -0.20 0.47 7.25
N GLU A 181 -1.21 -0.32 7.59
CA GLU A 181 -2.08 -0.14 8.77
C GLU A 181 -2.60 1.31 8.93
N PRO A 182 -3.33 1.84 7.95
CA PRO A 182 -3.64 3.28 7.86
C PRO A 182 -4.51 3.82 9.00
N THR A 183 -5.11 2.96 9.82
CA THR A 183 -6.00 3.34 10.92
C THR A 183 -5.47 2.99 12.30
N SER A 184 -4.34 2.26 12.40
CA SER A 184 -3.85 1.73 13.70
C SER A 184 -3.41 2.81 14.69
N ALA A 185 -3.06 4.00 14.23
CA ALA A 185 -2.69 5.14 15.07
C ALA A 185 -3.87 6.08 15.39
N LEU A 186 -5.10 5.68 15.04
CA LEU A 186 -6.30 6.50 15.19
C LEU A 186 -7.20 5.98 16.30
N ASP A 187 -7.91 6.92 16.95
CA ASP A 187 -9.05 6.56 17.77
C ASP A 187 -10.17 5.94 16.93
N PRO A 188 -10.96 4.99 17.48
CA PRO A 188 -12.02 4.30 16.72
C PRO A 188 -13.03 5.25 16.05
N GLU A 189 -13.30 6.40 16.64
CA GLU A 189 -14.22 7.41 16.08
C GLU A 189 -13.71 8.03 14.78
N LEU A 190 -12.37 8.11 14.62
CA LEU A 190 -11.72 8.72 13.45
C LEU A 190 -11.43 7.70 12.33
N THR A 191 -11.40 6.42 12.67
CA THR A 191 -11.12 5.32 11.74
C THR A 191 -12.08 5.30 10.55
N GLY A 192 -13.37 5.51 10.80
CA GLY A 192 -14.41 5.44 9.77
C GLY A 192 -14.23 6.44 8.63
N GLU A 193 -13.71 7.63 8.90
CA GLU A 193 -13.47 8.64 7.86
C GLU A 193 -12.33 8.26 6.92
N VAL A 194 -11.26 7.70 7.47
CA VAL A 194 -10.12 7.21 6.68
C VAL A 194 -10.53 6.01 5.84
N LEU A 195 -11.25 5.05 6.41
CA LEU A 195 -11.74 3.88 5.68
C LEU A 195 -12.71 4.26 4.54
N ARG A 196 -13.57 5.27 4.74
CA ARG A 196 -14.43 5.79 3.65
C ARG A 196 -13.60 6.37 2.50
N THR A 197 -12.53 7.10 2.82
CA THR A 197 -11.62 7.62 1.79
C THR A 197 -10.97 6.49 1.00
N ILE A 198 -10.48 5.44 1.66
CA ILE A 198 -9.87 4.28 0.98
C ILE A 198 -10.93 3.52 0.16
N ARG A 199 -12.15 3.35 0.67
CA ARG A 199 -13.27 2.76 -0.08
C ARG A 199 -13.57 3.54 -1.36
N GLN A 200 -13.60 4.87 -1.28
CA GLN A 200 -13.81 5.71 -2.46
C GLN A 200 -12.73 5.47 -3.53
N LEU A 201 -11.47 5.30 -3.14
CA LEU A 201 -10.40 4.94 -4.08
C LEU A 201 -10.62 3.56 -4.72
N ALA A 202 -11.13 2.59 -3.95
CA ALA A 202 -11.51 1.28 -4.48
C ALA A 202 -12.65 1.38 -5.51
N ASP A 203 -13.67 2.17 -5.23
CA ASP A 203 -14.80 2.41 -6.14
C ASP A 203 -14.35 3.10 -7.45
N GLU A 204 -13.26 3.85 -7.40
CA GLU A 204 -12.62 4.47 -8.57
C GLU A 204 -11.61 3.53 -9.28
N HIS A 205 -11.59 2.26 -8.92
CA HIS A 205 -10.71 1.23 -9.49
C HIS A 205 -9.20 1.47 -9.28
N MET A 206 -8.82 2.17 -8.21
CA MET A 206 -7.42 2.30 -7.81
C MET A 206 -6.89 0.92 -7.38
N THR A 207 -5.76 0.51 -7.94
CA THR A 207 -5.08 -0.71 -7.50
C THR A 207 -4.45 -0.47 -6.14
N MET A 208 -4.76 -1.34 -5.17
CA MET A 208 -4.33 -1.13 -3.78
C MET A 208 -3.91 -2.43 -3.11
N LEU A 209 -2.89 -2.33 -2.26
CA LEU A 209 -2.53 -3.34 -1.27
C LEU A 209 -2.65 -2.71 0.13
N VAL A 210 -3.51 -3.27 0.97
CA VAL A 210 -3.86 -2.69 2.27
C VAL A 210 -3.56 -3.67 3.39
N VAL A 211 -2.51 -3.41 4.17
CA VAL A 211 -2.30 -4.12 5.44
C VAL A 211 -3.26 -3.51 6.47
N THR A 212 -4.14 -4.33 7.04
CA THR A 212 -5.17 -3.83 7.94
C THR A 212 -5.59 -4.85 9.00
N HIS A 213 -6.05 -4.34 10.15
CA HIS A 213 -6.75 -5.09 11.20
C HIS A 213 -8.28 -4.88 11.15
N GLU A 214 -8.76 -4.09 10.20
CA GLU A 214 -10.18 -3.78 10.01
C GLU A 214 -10.86 -4.87 9.18
N MET A 215 -11.35 -5.93 9.85
CA MET A 215 -11.88 -7.11 9.18
C MET A 215 -13.13 -6.81 8.34
N ASN A 216 -14.01 -5.92 8.80
CA ASN A 216 -15.16 -5.50 8.02
C ASN A 216 -14.76 -4.78 6.73
N PHE A 217 -13.74 -3.91 6.80
CA PHE A 217 -13.18 -3.27 5.61
C PHE A 217 -12.59 -4.31 4.65
N ALA A 218 -11.75 -5.22 5.15
CA ALA A 218 -11.14 -6.27 4.34
C ALA A 218 -12.21 -7.14 3.64
N ARG A 219 -13.29 -7.50 4.33
CA ARG A 219 -14.38 -8.27 3.76
C ARG A 219 -15.19 -7.51 2.70
N ASP A 220 -15.52 -6.25 2.96
CA ASP A 220 -16.53 -5.50 2.21
C ASP A 220 -15.95 -4.69 1.05
N VAL A 221 -14.64 -4.40 1.06
CA VAL A 221 -13.98 -3.53 0.08
C VAL A 221 -12.98 -4.28 -0.80
N SER A 222 -12.32 -5.30 -0.25
CA SER A 222 -11.26 -6.00 -0.98
C SER A 222 -11.82 -6.95 -2.03
N THR A 223 -11.13 -7.03 -3.19
CA THR A 223 -11.38 -8.07 -4.20
C THR A 223 -10.87 -9.42 -3.71
N SER A 224 -9.71 -9.43 -3.07
CA SER A 224 -9.07 -10.61 -2.51
C SER A 224 -8.46 -10.30 -1.15
N VAL A 225 -8.33 -11.34 -0.33
CA VAL A 225 -7.69 -11.24 0.99
C VAL A 225 -6.57 -12.26 1.08
N VAL A 226 -5.46 -11.82 1.60
CA VAL A 226 -4.25 -12.61 1.86
C VAL A 226 -4.07 -12.73 3.37
N PHE A 227 -4.08 -13.94 3.89
CA PHE A 227 -3.75 -14.21 5.28
C PHE A 227 -2.27 -14.61 5.39
N MET A 228 -1.52 -13.77 6.10
CA MET A 228 -0.11 -14.02 6.40
C MET A 228 0.08 -14.45 7.85
N ASP A 229 0.94 -15.42 8.05
CA ASP A 229 1.37 -15.85 9.37
C ASP A 229 2.80 -16.37 9.32
N ASN A 230 3.60 -15.99 10.31
CA ASN A 230 4.99 -16.46 10.48
C ASN A 230 5.86 -16.28 9.22
N GLY A 231 5.71 -15.16 8.49
CA GLY A 231 6.49 -14.83 7.30
C GLY A 231 6.06 -15.52 6.01
N GLU A 232 4.90 -16.17 6.00
CA GLU A 232 4.37 -16.90 4.85
C GLU A 232 2.94 -16.47 4.53
N ILE A 233 2.54 -16.56 3.26
CA ILE A 233 1.13 -16.52 2.87
C ILE A 233 0.55 -17.91 3.12
N ILE A 234 -0.39 -17.99 4.06
CA ILE A 234 -1.06 -19.23 4.43
C ILE A 234 -2.28 -19.48 3.54
N GLU A 235 -3.01 -18.42 3.18
CA GLU A 235 -4.19 -18.49 2.35
C GLU A 235 -4.39 -17.18 1.60
N ALA A 236 -4.75 -17.25 0.31
CA ALA A 236 -5.11 -16.12 -0.50
C ALA A 236 -6.34 -16.50 -1.34
N ARG A 237 -7.45 -15.75 -1.18
CA ARG A 237 -8.72 -16.06 -1.82
C ARG A 237 -9.55 -14.78 -2.04
N PRO A 238 -10.58 -14.83 -2.92
CA PRO A 238 -11.60 -13.79 -2.97
C PRO A 238 -12.17 -13.50 -1.58
N ALA A 239 -12.37 -12.21 -1.26
CA ALA A 239 -12.75 -11.79 0.09
C ALA A 239 -14.00 -12.51 0.63
N GLY A 240 -15.06 -12.60 -0.18
CA GLY A 240 -16.28 -13.29 0.21
C GLY A 240 -16.08 -14.76 0.58
N GLU A 241 -15.18 -15.46 -0.11
CA GLU A 241 -14.87 -16.86 0.16
C GLU A 241 -14.03 -17.03 1.42
N LEU A 242 -12.97 -16.21 1.58
CA LEU A 242 -12.08 -16.32 2.73
C LEU A 242 -12.81 -16.05 4.04
N PHE A 243 -13.72 -15.07 4.07
CA PHE A 243 -14.49 -14.75 5.28
C PHE A 243 -15.64 -15.70 5.54
N SER A 244 -16.29 -16.27 4.51
CA SER A 244 -17.43 -17.19 4.70
C SER A 244 -16.99 -18.63 4.94
N SER A 245 -15.90 -19.07 4.34
CA SER A 245 -15.43 -20.45 4.39
C SER A 245 -13.91 -20.54 4.27
N PRO A 246 -13.16 -20.09 5.31
CA PRO A 246 -11.70 -20.18 5.30
C PRO A 246 -11.26 -21.65 5.20
N ALA A 247 -10.38 -21.94 4.24
CA ALA A 247 -9.93 -23.29 3.97
C ALA A 247 -8.90 -23.78 4.99
N HIS A 248 -7.97 -22.87 5.38
CA HIS A 248 -6.88 -23.24 6.26
C HIS A 248 -7.27 -23.11 7.75
N PRO A 249 -6.95 -24.08 8.63
CA PRO A 249 -7.30 -24.03 10.05
C PRO A 249 -6.78 -22.79 10.79
N ARG A 250 -5.57 -22.31 10.44
CA ARG A 250 -4.98 -21.11 11.05
C ARG A 250 -5.73 -19.84 10.65
N THR A 251 -6.19 -19.73 9.40
CA THR A 251 -7.04 -18.61 8.94
C THR A 251 -8.34 -18.61 9.70
N ARG A 252 -8.99 -19.77 9.85
CA ARG A 252 -10.24 -19.93 10.60
C ARG A 252 -10.07 -19.48 12.05
N ALA A 253 -9.07 -20.00 12.75
CA ALA A 253 -8.80 -19.64 14.14
C ALA A 253 -8.52 -18.14 14.32
N PHE A 254 -7.79 -17.52 13.38
CA PHE A 254 -7.54 -16.08 13.40
C PHE A 254 -8.83 -15.29 13.23
N LEU A 255 -9.67 -15.64 12.26
CA LEU A 255 -10.93 -14.93 12.00
C LEU A 255 -11.93 -15.09 13.15
N GLU A 256 -12.04 -16.28 13.75
CA GLU A 256 -12.89 -16.53 14.93
C GLU A 256 -12.49 -15.67 16.14
N HIS A 257 -11.21 -15.29 16.22
CA HIS A 257 -10.73 -14.43 17.30
C HIS A 257 -10.93 -12.94 17.01
N MET A 258 -11.00 -12.55 15.73
CA MET A 258 -11.07 -11.15 15.29
C MET A 258 -12.50 -10.67 14.99
N LEU A 259 -13.45 -11.56 14.76
CA LEU A 259 -14.87 -11.29 14.50
C LEU A 259 -15.73 -11.53 15.74
#